data_f8f669b67746f28037ef882c1b4f1606
#
_entry.id   f8f669b67746f28037ef882c1b4f1606
#
_cell.length_a   1.000
_cell.length_b   1.000
_cell.length_c   1.000
_cell.angle_alpha   90.00
_cell.angle_beta   90.00
_cell.angle_gamma   90.00
#
_symmetry.space_group_name_H-M   'P 1'
#
loop_
_entity.id
_entity.type
_entity.pdbx_description
1 polymer ?
#
loop_
_entity_poly.entity_id
_entity_poly.type
_entity_poly.pdbx_seq_one_letter_code
_entity_poly.pdbx_strand_id
1 'polypeptide(L)'
;MAIGEVAGRDSAAAIIEAASRDLVGAILPSVIYTGTEYGDWSTISENIELIGRIVKEHKKPFFEPVLLGDAGLWWALNGRFLSALIDKFGFYTPCIGCHLYMHLVRVPLAKELDCRKIISGERTRHDQRIKINQSDIALDAYKEVLAHAGIELVLPVREISDGAEIDRLVGGGWAEGQKQLQCVLGGNYKLPDDNVAYDEDKAKRFLDEFIVPVGKKIVMAWATGDEVDYVEVVRSVLIAHSP
;
A
#
# COMPACT_ATOMS: atom_id res chain seq x y z
N MET A 1 16.03 9.75 -5.26
CA MET A 1 14.80 9.42 -5.98
C MET A 1 13.88 8.66 -5.05
N ALA A 2 12.56 8.72 -5.26
CA ALA A 2 11.59 7.87 -4.59
C ALA A 2 10.60 7.27 -5.61
N ILE A 3 10.05 6.09 -5.32
CA ILE A 3 8.94 5.52 -6.08
C ILE A 3 7.65 5.99 -5.43
N GLY A 4 6.81 6.73 -6.16
CA GLY A 4 5.55 7.28 -5.68
C GLY A 4 4.36 6.41 -6.10
N GLU A 5 3.50 6.07 -5.17
CA GLU A 5 2.24 5.38 -5.46
C GLU A 5 1.24 6.33 -6.13
N VAL A 6 0.69 5.94 -7.26
CA VAL A 6 -0.40 6.65 -7.92
C VAL A 6 -1.64 5.75 -7.93
N ALA A 7 -2.67 6.21 -7.24
CA ALA A 7 -3.99 5.56 -7.20
C ALA A 7 -5.09 6.63 -7.23
N GLY A 8 -5.32 7.30 -6.12
CA GLY A 8 -6.35 8.33 -5.96
C GLY A 8 -5.82 9.60 -5.30
N ARG A 9 -6.74 10.36 -4.71
CA ARG A 9 -6.48 11.68 -4.12
C ARG A 9 -5.38 11.65 -3.04
N ASP A 10 -5.47 10.72 -2.11
CA ASP A 10 -4.55 10.67 -0.96
C ASP A 10 -3.12 10.32 -1.40
N SER A 11 -2.94 9.46 -2.41
CA SER A 11 -1.63 9.15 -2.99
C SER A 11 -1.06 10.33 -3.78
N ALA A 12 -1.90 11.07 -4.49
CA ALA A 12 -1.50 12.31 -5.16
C ALA A 12 -1.02 13.35 -4.14
N ALA A 13 -1.78 13.57 -3.06
CA ALA A 13 -1.41 14.48 -1.99
C ALA A 13 -0.07 14.09 -1.33
N ALA A 14 0.15 12.79 -1.10
CA ALA A 14 1.41 12.31 -0.51
C ALA A 14 2.63 12.59 -1.40
N ILE A 15 2.51 12.36 -2.70
CA ILE A 15 3.60 12.66 -3.66
C ILE A 15 3.89 14.15 -3.69
N ILE A 16 2.85 14.99 -3.78
CA ILE A 16 2.98 16.45 -3.82
C ILE A 16 3.61 16.96 -2.51
N GLU A 17 3.13 16.49 -1.37
CA GLU A 17 3.66 16.87 -0.07
C GLU A 17 5.12 16.43 0.10
N ALA A 18 5.51 15.24 -0.35
CA ALA A 18 6.90 14.80 -0.35
C ALA A 18 7.80 15.68 -1.22
N ALA A 19 7.31 16.16 -2.35
CA ALA A 19 8.03 17.06 -3.24
C ALA A 19 8.15 18.47 -2.65
N SER A 20 7.08 19.01 -2.08
CA SER A 20 7.02 20.36 -1.50
C SER A 20 7.92 20.52 -0.27
N ARG A 21 8.01 19.48 0.57
CA ARG A 21 8.82 19.44 1.79
C ARG A 21 10.26 18.96 1.58
N ASP A 22 10.74 18.83 0.36
CA ASP A 22 12.08 18.34 0.06
C ASP A 22 12.43 16.94 0.62
N LEU A 23 11.43 16.11 0.87
CA LEU A 23 11.65 14.75 1.39
C LEU A 23 12.31 13.84 0.35
N VAL A 24 12.22 14.22 -0.93
CA VAL A 24 12.74 13.47 -2.08
C VAL A 24 13.32 14.41 -3.14
N GLY A 25 14.33 13.93 -3.88
CA GLY A 25 14.97 14.70 -4.95
C GLY A 25 14.34 14.50 -6.34
N ALA A 26 13.65 13.38 -6.55
CA ALA A 26 12.98 13.04 -7.81
C ALA A 26 11.92 11.97 -7.54
N ILE A 27 10.93 11.82 -8.42
CA ILE A 27 9.82 10.89 -8.27
C ILE A 27 9.66 10.04 -9.52
N LEU A 28 9.63 8.71 -9.33
CA LEU A 28 9.17 7.72 -10.29
C LEU A 28 7.75 7.31 -9.92
N PRO A 29 6.71 7.73 -10.64
CA PRO A 29 5.35 7.31 -10.35
C PRO A 29 5.16 5.83 -10.68
N SER A 30 4.40 5.13 -9.85
CA SER A 30 4.09 3.71 -10.04
C SER A 30 2.61 3.44 -9.80
N VAL A 31 2.02 2.69 -10.71
CA VAL A 31 0.65 2.18 -10.61
C VAL A 31 0.73 0.69 -10.33
N ILE A 32 -0.01 0.20 -9.35
CA ILE A 32 -0.04 -1.22 -9.02
C ILE A 32 -1.35 -1.82 -9.51
N TYR A 33 -1.23 -2.94 -10.23
CA TYR A 33 -2.35 -3.76 -10.63
C TYR A 33 -2.52 -4.92 -9.65
N THR A 34 -3.66 -4.96 -8.97
CA THR A 34 -4.01 -6.03 -8.01
C THR A 34 -4.95 -7.08 -8.61
N GLY A 35 -5.58 -6.76 -9.75
CA GLY A 35 -6.63 -7.58 -10.36
C GLY A 35 -8.01 -7.42 -9.72
N THR A 36 -8.15 -6.46 -8.80
CA THR A 36 -9.41 -6.19 -8.08
C THR A 36 -10.02 -4.84 -8.45
N GLU A 37 -9.34 -4.06 -9.28
CA GLU A 37 -9.76 -2.75 -9.72
C GLU A 37 -10.81 -2.84 -10.81
N TYR A 38 -11.75 -1.89 -10.76
CA TYR A 38 -12.71 -1.62 -11.83
C TYR A 38 -12.98 -0.13 -11.96
N GLY A 39 -13.50 0.29 -13.10
CA GLY A 39 -13.82 1.68 -13.39
C GLY A 39 -13.09 2.23 -14.60
N ASP A 40 -13.01 3.54 -14.71
CA ASP A 40 -12.36 4.21 -15.82
C ASP A 40 -10.86 4.37 -15.59
N TRP A 41 -10.07 3.62 -16.31
CA TRP A 41 -8.60 3.63 -16.23
C TRP A 41 -7.98 4.95 -16.74
N SER A 42 -8.70 5.77 -17.52
CA SER A 42 -8.20 7.08 -17.94
C SER A 42 -7.92 8.00 -16.74
N THR A 43 -8.65 7.81 -15.64
CA THR A 43 -8.45 8.58 -14.40
C THR A 43 -7.03 8.45 -13.84
N ILE A 44 -6.36 7.33 -14.06
CA ILE A 44 -4.97 7.14 -13.62
C ILE A 44 -4.02 8.05 -14.42
N SER A 45 -4.21 8.13 -15.74
CA SER A 45 -3.41 9.02 -16.60
C SER A 45 -3.63 10.48 -16.24
N GLU A 46 -4.88 10.90 -16.01
CA GLU A 46 -5.22 12.25 -15.57
C GLU A 46 -4.55 12.59 -14.22
N ASN A 47 -4.54 11.64 -13.28
CA ASN A 47 -3.88 11.83 -11.99
C ASN A 47 -2.37 11.97 -12.14
N ILE A 48 -1.74 11.15 -12.98
CA ILE A 48 -0.30 11.22 -13.27
C ILE A 48 0.05 12.59 -13.85
N GLU A 49 -0.72 13.07 -14.82
CA GLU A 49 -0.51 14.40 -15.43
C GLU A 49 -0.63 15.52 -14.41
N LEU A 50 -1.67 15.48 -13.56
CA LEU A 50 -1.89 16.47 -12.50
C LEU A 50 -0.72 16.47 -11.51
N ILE A 51 -0.36 15.32 -10.99
CA ILE A 51 0.76 15.17 -10.04
C ILE A 51 2.06 15.66 -10.68
N GLY A 52 2.35 15.22 -11.91
CA GLY A 52 3.58 15.58 -12.62
C GLY A 52 3.71 17.08 -12.86
N ARG A 53 2.61 17.78 -13.16
CA ARG A 53 2.59 19.25 -13.30
C ARG A 53 2.96 19.91 -11.97
N ILE A 54 2.30 19.55 -10.86
CA ILE A 54 2.54 20.17 -9.55
C ILE A 54 3.95 19.84 -9.03
N VAL A 55 4.43 18.61 -9.20
CA VAL A 55 5.77 18.20 -8.79
C VAL A 55 6.85 19.00 -9.53
N LYS A 56 6.63 19.29 -10.83
CA LYS A 56 7.54 20.13 -11.63
C LYS A 56 7.55 21.59 -11.16
N GLU A 57 6.45 22.12 -10.63
CA GLU A 57 6.42 23.46 -10.00
C GLU A 57 7.35 23.52 -8.78
N HIS A 58 7.49 22.41 -8.05
CA HIS A 58 8.49 22.25 -6.98
C HIS A 58 9.91 21.97 -7.48
N LYS A 59 10.17 22.08 -8.80
CA LYS A 59 11.49 21.86 -9.43
C LYS A 59 12.04 20.44 -9.19
N LYS A 60 11.17 19.46 -9.07
CA LYS A 60 11.56 18.05 -8.93
C LYS A 60 11.36 17.31 -10.26
N PRO A 61 12.33 16.48 -10.69
CA PRO A 61 12.12 15.54 -11.78
C PRO A 61 10.95 14.59 -11.47
N PHE A 62 10.09 14.41 -12.45
CA PHE A 62 8.98 13.46 -12.43
C PHE A 62 9.12 12.59 -13.69
N PHE A 63 9.38 11.31 -13.49
CA PHE A 63 9.67 10.35 -14.55
C PHE A 63 8.41 9.77 -15.17
N GLU A 64 8.59 9.03 -16.28
CA GLU A 64 7.49 8.26 -16.88
C GLU A 64 6.98 7.19 -15.92
N PRO A 65 5.67 6.98 -15.83
CA PRO A 65 5.08 6.04 -14.90
C PRO A 65 5.40 4.59 -15.25
N VAL A 66 5.48 3.74 -14.22
CA VAL A 66 5.58 2.29 -14.37
C VAL A 66 4.32 1.60 -13.87
N LEU A 67 3.87 0.57 -14.58
CA LEU A 67 2.81 -0.32 -14.15
C LEU A 67 3.45 -1.60 -13.63
N LEU A 68 3.13 -1.96 -12.39
CA LEU A 68 3.65 -3.15 -11.72
C LEU A 68 2.51 -4.07 -11.28
N GLY A 69 2.79 -5.38 -11.24
CA GLY A 69 1.85 -6.36 -10.73
C GLY A 69 2.47 -7.74 -10.69
N ASP A 70 2.03 -8.53 -9.72
CA ASP A 70 2.40 -9.94 -9.55
C ASP A 70 1.19 -10.71 -9.01
N ALA A 71 0.48 -11.38 -9.91
CA ALA A 71 -0.73 -12.13 -9.55
C ALA A 71 -0.43 -13.31 -8.61
N GLY A 72 0.74 -13.93 -8.74
CA GLY A 72 1.17 -15.03 -7.88
C GLY A 72 1.37 -14.58 -6.44
N LEU A 73 2.06 -13.45 -6.25
CA LEU A 73 2.25 -12.83 -4.93
C LEU A 73 0.91 -12.42 -4.31
N TRP A 74 0.05 -11.71 -5.07
CA TRP A 74 -1.25 -11.29 -4.56
C TRP A 74 -2.10 -12.48 -4.12
N TRP A 75 -2.15 -13.53 -4.96
CA TRP A 75 -2.93 -14.73 -4.68
C TRP A 75 -2.40 -15.51 -3.46
N ALA A 76 -1.08 -15.63 -3.31
CA ALA A 76 -0.49 -16.30 -2.16
C ALA A 76 -0.81 -15.58 -0.84
N LEU A 77 -0.78 -14.24 -0.84
CA LEU A 77 -1.08 -13.43 0.35
C LEU A 77 -2.58 -13.39 0.70
N ASN A 78 -3.46 -13.38 -0.31
CA ASN A 78 -4.85 -12.98 -0.11
C ASN A 78 -5.89 -14.06 -0.47
N GLY A 79 -5.55 -15.02 -1.30
CA GLY A 79 -6.54 -15.98 -1.82
C GLY A 79 -6.31 -17.42 -1.37
N ARG A 80 -5.07 -17.88 -1.53
CA ARG A 80 -4.74 -19.30 -1.45
C ARG A 80 -5.02 -19.95 -0.10
N PHE A 81 -4.81 -19.22 0.99
CA PHE A 81 -4.86 -19.75 2.35
C PHE A 81 -5.99 -19.16 3.20
N LEU A 82 -7.02 -18.59 2.57
CA LEU A 82 -8.12 -17.90 3.23
C LEU A 82 -8.71 -18.68 4.40
N SER A 83 -9.10 -19.94 4.19
CA SER A 83 -9.68 -20.77 5.25
C SER A 83 -8.73 -20.96 6.43
N ALA A 84 -7.47 -21.31 6.14
CA ALA A 84 -6.47 -21.52 7.19
C ALA A 84 -6.18 -20.23 7.99
N LEU A 85 -6.24 -19.06 7.34
CA LEU A 85 -6.06 -17.77 8.01
C LEU A 85 -7.25 -17.46 8.93
N ILE A 86 -8.48 -17.68 8.47
CA ILE A 86 -9.68 -17.50 9.29
C ILE A 86 -9.65 -18.45 10.50
N ASP A 87 -9.37 -19.73 10.27
CA ASP A 87 -9.34 -20.75 11.33
C ASP A 87 -8.27 -20.42 12.39
N LYS A 88 -7.09 -19.95 11.95
CA LYS A 88 -5.98 -19.67 12.86
C LYS A 88 -6.16 -18.37 13.66
N PHE A 89 -6.58 -17.29 13.00
CA PHE A 89 -6.60 -15.96 13.62
C PHE A 89 -7.99 -15.54 14.10
N GLY A 90 -9.07 -16.23 13.67
CA GLY A 90 -10.44 -15.78 13.89
C GLY A 90 -10.68 -14.36 13.33
N PHE A 91 -9.84 -13.93 12.40
CA PHE A 91 -9.82 -12.63 11.77
C PHE A 91 -9.18 -12.75 10.38
N TYR A 92 -9.77 -12.10 9.40
CA TYR A 92 -9.19 -11.97 8.08
C TYR A 92 -9.82 -10.79 7.33
N THR A 93 -8.98 -10.02 6.65
CA THR A 93 -9.39 -9.08 5.63
C THR A 93 -8.35 -9.06 4.50
N PRO A 94 -8.75 -9.24 3.24
CA PRO A 94 -7.81 -9.14 2.13
C PRO A 94 -7.18 -7.75 1.99
N CYS A 95 -7.81 -6.70 2.54
CA CYS A 95 -7.27 -5.35 2.44
C CYS A 95 -5.89 -5.20 3.10
N ILE A 96 -5.63 -5.86 4.24
CA ILE A 96 -4.31 -5.79 4.89
C ILE A 96 -3.24 -6.44 4.00
N GLY A 97 -3.47 -7.66 3.54
CA GLY A 97 -2.52 -8.36 2.66
C GLY A 97 -2.37 -7.70 1.29
N CYS A 98 -3.43 -7.08 0.76
CA CYS A 98 -3.39 -6.33 -0.49
C CYS A 98 -2.54 -5.06 -0.37
N HIS A 99 -2.62 -4.32 0.75
CA HIS A 99 -1.76 -3.15 0.98
C HIS A 99 -0.30 -3.57 1.17
N LEU A 100 -0.02 -4.64 1.92
CA LEU A 100 1.33 -5.21 1.94
C LEU A 100 1.82 -5.56 0.53
N TYR A 101 0.99 -6.24 -0.28
CA TYR A 101 1.32 -6.57 -1.67
C TYR A 101 1.69 -5.33 -2.48
N MET A 102 0.90 -4.25 -2.38
CA MET A 102 1.18 -3.02 -3.12
C MET A 102 2.55 -2.41 -2.77
N HIS A 103 2.97 -2.53 -1.53
CA HIS A 103 4.32 -2.11 -1.13
C HIS A 103 5.40 -3.08 -1.61
N LEU A 104 5.19 -4.38 -1.43
CA LEU A 104 6.15 -5.41 -1.79
C LEU A 104 6.50 -5.41 -3.27
N VAL A 105 5.52 -5.33 -4.16
CA VAL A 105 5.75 -5.41 -5.61
C VAL A 105 6.63 -4.30 -6.17
N ARG A 106 6.85 -3.22 -5.40
CA ARG A 106 7.79 -2.13 -5.72
C ARG A 106 9.23 -2.42 -5.30
N VAL A 107 9.45 -3.41 -4.41
CA VAL A 107 10.77 -3.67 -3.84
C VAL A 107 11.81 -4.10 -4.90
N PRO A 108 11.53 -5.02 -5.82
CA PRO A 108 12.49 -5.37 -6.87
C PRO A 108 12.94 -4.16 -7.70
N LEU A 109 11.98 -3.33 -8.14
CA LEU A 109 12.27 -2.11 -8.88
C LEU A 109 13.07 -1.11 -8.04
N ALA A 110 12.73 -0.95 -6.77
CA ALA A 110 13.46 -0.07 -5.86
C ALA A 110 14.94 -0.51 -5.72
N LYS A 111 15.17 -1.80 -5.63
CA LYS A 111 16.52 -2.38 -5.58
C LYS A 111 17.30 -2.17 -6.88
N GLU A 112 16.68 -2.44 -8.02
CA GLU A 112 17.30 -2.25 -9.35
C GLU A 112 17.75 -0.79 -9.57
N LEU A 113 16.96 0.17 -9.07
CA LEU A 113 17.21 1.60 -9.22
C LEU A 113 18.04 2.22 -8.06
N ASP A 114 18.53 1.43 -7.10
CA ASP A 114 19.11 1.90 -5.82
C ASP A 114 18.22 2.97 -5.14
N CYS A 115 16.92 2.77 -5.21
CA CYS A 115 15.93 3.67 -4.63
C CYS A 115 15.56 3.18 -3.23
N ARG A 116 15.71 4.02 -2.22
CA ARG A 116 15.48 3.65 -0.82
C ARG A 116 14.21 4.22 -0.22
N LYS A 117 13.34 4.82 -1.04
CA LYS A 117 12.09 5.43 -0.57
C LYS A 117 10.92 5.05 -1.45
N ILE A 118 9.85 4.61 -0.81
CA ILE A 118 8.52 4.44 -1.43
C ILE A 118 7.58 5.43 -0.74
N ILE A 119 6.87 6.24 -1.52
CA ILE A 119 5.86 7.19 -1.03
C ILE A 119 4.48 6.57 -1.20
N SER A 120 3.68 6.55 -0.14
CA SER A 120 2.27 6.12 -0.19
C SER A 120 1.35 7.14 0.46
N GLY A 121 0.11 7.16 -0.01
CA GLY A 121 -0.95 8.07 0.45
C GLY A 121 -1.77 7.55 1.63
N GLU A 122 -1.27 6.57 2.35
CA GLU A 122 -1.98 5.99 3.48
C GLU A 122 -2.05 6.95 4.66
N ARG A 123 -3.24 7.01 5.29
CA ARG A 123 -3.55 7.86 6.45
C ARG A 123 -4.18 7.04 7.55
N THR A 124 -3.85 7.32 8.81
CA THR A 124 -4.43 6.60 9.95
C THR A 124 -5.88 6.98 10.24
N ARG A 125 -6.29 8.18 9.79
CA ARG A 125 -7.64 8.70 10.03
C ARG A 125 -8.26 9.25 8.75
N HIS A 126 -9.58 9.04 8.58
CA HIS A 126 -10.34 9.42 7.39
C HIS A 126 -11.68 10.04 7.80
N ASP A 127 -11.69 11.28 8.27
CA ASP A 127 -12.90 11.98 8.71
C ASP A 127 -13.75 11.11 9.66
N GLN A 128 -13.12 10.57 10.72
CA GLN A 128 -13.70 9.66 11.72
C GLN A 128 -13.99 8.22 11.22
N ARG A 129 -13.74 7.90 9.98
CA ARG A 129 -13.86 6.53 9.45
C ARG A 129 -12.59 5.71 9.74
N ILE A 130 -12.77 4.44 10.04
CA ILE A 130 -11.67 3.49 10.23
C ILE A 130 -11.46 2.71 8.93
N LYS A 131 -10.21 2.66 8.47
CA LYS A 131 -9.76 1.73 7.43
C LYS A 131 -8.77 0.76 8.08
N ILE A 132 -9.16 -0.48 8.27
CA ILE A 132 -8.35 -1.49 9.01
C ILE A 132 -6.94 -1.63 8.41
N ASN A 133 -6.84 -1.63 7.09
CA ASN A 133 -5.60 -1.72 6.35
C ASN A 133 -4.71 -0.46 6.44
N GLN A 134 -5.21 0.61 7.03
CA GLN A 134 -4.50 1.87 7.27
C GLN A 134 -4.51 2.25 8.77
N SER A 135 -4.82 1.31 9.66
CA SER A 135 -4.64 1.51 11.10
C SER A 135 -3.15 1.71 11.44
N ASP A 136 -2.87 2.34 12.59
CA ASP A 136 -1.49 2.57 13.03
C ASP A 136 -0.66 1.29 13.03
N ILE A 137 -1.22 0.19 13.58
CA ILE A 137 -0.54 -1.11 13.64
C ILE A 137 -0.29 -1.72 12.25
N ALA A 138 -1.18 -1.51 11.28
CA ALA A 138 -0.98 -1.99 9.92
C ALA A 138 0.10 -1.19 9.19
N LEU A 139 0.06 0.16 9.29
CA LEU A 139 1.07 1.01 8.66
C LEU A 139 2.47 0.77 9.25
N ASP A 140 2.57 0.56 10.56
CA ASP A 140 3.84 0.24 11.21
C ASP A 140 4.37 -1.15 10.79
N ALA A 141 3.49 -2.14 10.62
CA ALA A 141 3.86 -3.45 10.08
C ALA A 141 4.42 -3.35 8.64
N TYR A 142 3.78 -2.56 7.75
CA TYR A 142 4.31 -2.36 6.39
C TYR A 142 5.66 -1.64 6.40
N LYS A 143 5.83 -0.62 7.25
CA LYS A 143 7.12 0.06 7.43
C LYS A 143 8.20 -0.92 7.91
N GLU A 144 7.88 -1.79 8.86
CA GLU A 144 8.80 -2.81 9.38
C GLU A 144 9.27 -3.78 8.28
N VAL A 145 8.35 -4.25 7.44
CA VAL A 145 8.67 -5.13 6.31
C VAL A 145 9.59 -4.44 5.31
N LEU A 146 9.26 -3.21 4.89
CA LEU A 146 10.07 -2.48 3.92
C LEU A 146 11.44 -2.08 4.48
N ALA A 147 11.52 -1.71 5.75
CA ALA A 147 12.77 -1.41 6.44
C ALA A 147 13.72 -2.62 6.42
N HIS A 148 13.19 -3.83 6.48
CA HIS A 148 13.96 -5.07 6.36
C HIS A 148 14.60 -5.24 4.98
N ALA A 149 14.03 -4.64 3.94
CA ALA A 149 14.61 -4.52 2.62
C ALA A 149 15.56 -3.31 2.47
N GLY A 150 15.77 -2.51 3.51
CA GLY A 150 16.50 -1.25 3.45
C GLY A 150 15.75 -0.11 2.74
N ILE A 151 14.41 -0.20 2.69
CA ILE A 151 13.53 0.77 2.04
C ILE A 151 12.69 1.48 3.11
N GLU A 152 12.65 2.80 3.05
CA GLU A 152 11.78 3.63 3.88
C GLU A 152 10.41 3.78 3.23
N LEU A 153 9.33 3.40 3.93
CA LEU A 153 7.96 3.75 3.56
C LEU A 153 7.65 5.15 4.09
N VAL A 154 7.62 6.11 3.19
CA VAL A 154 7.36 7.53 3.47
C VAL A 154 5.86 7.77 3.37
N LEU A 155 5.25 8.22 4.47
CA LEU A 155 3.81 8.47 4.59
C LEU A 155 3.57 9.96 4.93
N PRO A 156 3.73 10.89 3.98
CA PRO A 156 3.73 12.33 4.25
C PRO A 156 2.41 12.86 4.79
N VAL A 157 1.32 12.15 4.48
CA VAL A 157 -0.06 12.53 4.85
C VAL A 157 -0.65 11.65 5.98
N ARG A 158 0.17 10.79 6.61
CA ARG A 158 -0.28 9.80 7.61
C ARG A 158 -1.20 10.41 8.67
N GLU A 159 -0.79 11.56 9.23
CA GLU A 159 -1.47 12.20 10.36
C GLU A 159 -2.57 13.19 9.95
N ILE A 160 -2.75 13.43 8.65
CA ILE A 160 -3.79 14.33 8.16
C ILE A 160 -5.14 13.62 8.25
N SER A 161 -5.99 14.02 9.19
CA SER A 161 -7.32 13.44 9.38
C SER A 161 -8.39 14.10 8.53
N ASP A 162 -8.26 15.40 8.24
CA ASP A 162 -9.25 16.21 7.51
C ASP A 162 -9.10 15.99 6.00
N GLY A 163 -10.18 15.50 5.36
CA GLY A 163 -10.24 15.34 3.90
C GLY A 163 -10.16 16.64 3.13
N ALA A 164 -10.56 17.79 3.71
CA ALA A 164 -10.43 19.10 3.08
C ALA A 164 -8.97 19.59 3.07
N GLU A 165 -8.14 19.18 4.04
CA GLU A 165 -6.72 19.45 4.00
C GLU A 165 -6.03 18.67 2.87
N ILE A 166 -6.39 17.40 2.69
CA ILE A 166 -5.91 16.60 1.56
C ILE A 166 -6.33 17.21 0.22
N ASP A 167 -7.60 17.68 0.11
CA ASP A 167 -8.08 18.32 -1.12
C ASP A 167 -7.27 19.58 -1.45
N ARG A 168 -6.90 20.37 -0.46
CA ARG A 168 -6.05 21.57 -0.67
C ARG A 168 -4.66 21.21 -1.20
N LEU A 169 -4.07 20.10 -0.74
CA LEU A 169 -2.75 19.66 -1.22
C LEU A 169 -2.75 19.31 -2.71
N VAL A 170 -3.86 18.83 -3.24
CA VAL A 170 -3.99 18.49 -4.67
C VAL A 170 -4.56 19.63 -5.53
N GLY A 171 -4.69 20.83 -4.97
CA GLY A 171 -5.17 22.03 -5.69
C GLY A 171 -6.67 22.25 -5.63
N GLY A 172 -7.41 21.49 -4.84
CA GLY A 172 -8.84 21.62 -4.61
C GLY A 172 -9.75 20.97 -5.67
N GLY A 173 -10.99 20.71 -5.30
CA GLY A 173 -12.02 20.19 -6.20
C GLY A 173 -11.95 18.69 -6.49
N TRP A 174 -11.21 17.93 -5.67
CA TRP A 174 -11.13 16.48 -5.79
C TRP A 174 -11.65 15.79 -4.51
N ALA A 175 -12.93 15.46 -4.51
CA ALA A 175 -13.53 14.75 -3.39
C ALA A 175 -13.01 13.30 -3.26
N GLU A 176 -13.04 12.78 -2.05
CA GLU A 176 -12.63 11.39 -1.79
C GLU A 176 -13.48 10.41 -2.61
N GLY A 177 -12.82 9.38 -3.17
CA GLY A 177 -13.47 8.37 -4.01
C GLY A 177 -13.73 8.79 -5.47
N GLN A 178 -13.49 10.05 -5.81
CA GLN A 178 -13.55 10.52 -7.20
C GLN A 178 -12.19 10.34 -7.90
N LYS A 179 -12.21 10.27 -9.23
CA LYS A 179 -11.01 10.19 -10.08
C LYS A 179 -10.04 9.09 -9.62
N GLN A 180 -10.58 7.94 -9.29
CA GLN A 180 -9.80 6.75 -8.91
C GLN A 180 -10.54 5.49 -9.31
N LEU A 181 -9.80 4.42 -9.54
CA LEU A 181 -10.37 3.09 -9.68
C LEU A 181 -11.02 2.65 -8.36
N GLN A 182 -12.09 1.90 -8.47
CA GLN A 182 -12.74 1.24 -7.36
C GLN A 182 -12.17 -0.16 -7.18
N CYS A 183 -12.30 -0.72 -5.99
CA CYS A 183 -11.89 -2.09 -5.70
C CYS A 183 -13.11 -2.94 -5.36
N VAL A 184 -13.27 -4.10 -6.01
CA VAL A 184 -14.38 -5.04 -5.72
C VAL A 184 -14.34 -5.59 -4.30
N LEU A 185 -13.19 -5.54 -3.63
CA LEU A 185 -13.01 -5.94 -2.24
C LEU A 185 -13.05 -4.76 -1.28
N GLY A 186 -13.27 -3.54 -1.78
CA GLY A 186 -13.29 -2.34 -0.95
C GLY A 186 -14.32 -2.42 0.16
N GLY A 187 -13.88 -2.15 1.40
CA GLY A 187 -14.76 -2.17 2.56
C GLY A 187 -15.26 -3.56 2.99
N ASN A 188 -14.58 -4.65 2.58
CA ASN A 188 -14.97 -6.02 2.94
C ASN A 188 -15.02 -6.31 4.44
N TYR A 189 -14.49 -5.43 5.26
CA TYR A 189 -14.51 -5.48 6.72
C TYR A 189 -15.66 -4.68 7.34
N LYS A 190 -16.50 -4.05 6.53
CA LYS A 190 -17.68 -3.34 6.99
C LYS A 190 -18.85 -4.28 7.21
N LEU A 191 -19.63 -3.99 8.23
CA LEU A 191 -20.93 -4.61 8.48
C LEU A 191 -22.02 -3.95 7.61
N PRO A 192 -23.20 -4.56 7.50
CA PRO A 192 -24.32 -3.99 6.71
C PRO A 192 -24.78 -2.59 7.16
N ASP A 193 -24.48 -2.20 8.38
CA ASP A 193 -24.76 -0.88 8.97
C ASP A 193 -23.60 0.12 8.82
N ASP A 194 -22.62 -0.18 7.94
CA ASP A 194 -21.38 0.57 7.72
C ASP A 194 -20.41 0.62 8.91
N ASN A 195 -20.75 0.02 10.05
CA ASN A 195 -19.80 -0.16 11.14
C ASN A 195 -18.65 -1.08 10.72
N VAL A 196 -17.50 -0.91 11.33
CA VAL A 196 -16.32 -1.75 11.08
C VAL A 196 -16.23 -2.84 12.12
N ALA A 197 -16.23 -4.11 11.66
CA ALA A 197 -15.93 -5.25 12.51
C ALA A 197 -14.42 -5.31 12.75
N TYR A 198 -13.94 -4.62 13.77
CA TYR A 198 -12.52 -4.52 14.09
C TYR A 198 -12.23 -5.04 15.49
N ASP A 199 -11.42 -6.09 15.54
CA ASP A 199 -10.84 -6.64 16.76
C ASP A 199 -9.33 -6.39 16.66
N GLU A 200 -8.85 -5.41 17.41
CA GLU A 200 -7.47 -4.95 17.33
C GLU A 200 -6.47 -6.02 17.77
N ASP A 201 -6.80 -6.82 18.78
CA ASP A 201 -5.92 -7.89 19.26
C ASP A 201 -5.74 -8.99 18.19
N LYS A 202 -6.84 -9.38 17.54
CA LYS A 202 -6.79 -10.35 16.43
C LYS A 202 -6.08 -9.78 15.20
N ALA A 203 -6.34 -8.51 14.87
CA ALA A 203 -5.66 -7.84 13.77
C ALA A 203 -4.16 -7.73 14.06
N LYS A 204 -3.78 -7.35 15.27
CA LYS A 204 -2.37 -7.29 15.69
C LYS A 204 -1.71 -8.67 15.61
N ARG A 205 -2.36 -9.69 16.10
CA ARG A 205 -1.85 -11.06 16.01
C ARG A 205 -1.69 -11.51 14.55
N PHE A 206 -2.64 -11.18 13.67
CA PHE A 206 -2.56 -11.46 12.24
C PHE A 206 -1.36 -10.73 11.59
N LEU A 207 -1.12 -9.47 11.98
CA LEU A 207 0.03 -8.71 11.50
C LEU A 207 1.37 -9.33 11.99
N ASP A 208 1.49 -9.59 13.29
CA ASP A 208 2.73 -10.05 13.92
C ASP A 208 3.10 -11.49 13.53
N GLU A 209 2.12 -12.38 13.42
CA GLU A 209 2.37 -13.82 13.17
C GLU A 209 2.26 -14.21 11.69
N PHE A 210 1.69 -13.35 10.83
CA PHE A 210 1.52 -13.67 9.41
C PHE A 210 2.08 -12.58 8.48
N ILE A 211 1.55 -11.37 8.51
CA ILE A 211 1.86 -10.31 7.53
C ILE A 211 3.35 -9.94 7.57
N VAL A 212 3.88 -9.63 8.75
CA VAL A 212 5.28 -9.24 8.91
C VAL A 212 6.24 -10.39 8.61
N PRO A 213 6.06 -11.62 9.15
CA PRO A 213 6.93 -12.73 8.83
C PRO A 213 6.94 -13.11 7.35
N VAL A 214 5.78 -13.15 6.69
CA VAL A 214 5.69 -13.44 5.25
C VAL A 214 6.40 -12.36 4.44
N GLY A 215 6.10 -11.09 4.72
CA GLY A 215 6.71 -9.96 4.02
C GLY A 215 8.23 -9.97 4.14
N LYS A 216 8.77 -10.17 5.35
CA LYS A 216 10.21 -10.25 5.59
C LYS A 216 10.89 -11.39 4.83
N LYS A 217 10.29 -12.59 4.83
CA LYS A 217 10.85 -13.73 4.07
C LYS A 217 10.91 -13.42 2.58
N ILE A 218 9.88 -12.80 2.01
CA ILE A 218 9.84 -12.43 0.59
C ILE A 218 10.93 -11.41 0.25
N VAL A 219 11.02 -10.32 1.01
CA VAL A 219 12.02 -9.28 0.72
C VAL A 219 13.45 -9.76 0.93
N MET A 220 13.68 -10.69 1.86
CA MET A 220 14.99 -11.32 2.04
C MET A 220 15.37 -12.18 0.83
N ALA A 221 14.49 -13.05 0.34
CA ALA A 221 14.76 -13.84 -0.83
C ALA A 221 15.05 -12.98 -2.07
N TRP A 222 14.30 -11.90 -2.28
CA TRP A 222 14.62 -10.95 -3.34
C TRP A 222 15.97 -10.24 -3.14
N ALA A 223 16.41 -10.02 -1.89
CA ALA A 223 17.72 -9.41 -1.61
C ALA A 223 18.88 -10.32 -1.96
N THR A 224 18.71 -11.64 -1.90
CA THR A 224 19.71 -12.65 -2.29
C THR A 224 19.65 -13.01 -3.77
N GLY A 225 18.63 -12.52 -4.50
CA GLY A 225 18.42 -12.83 -5.93
C GLY A 225 17.77 -14.19 -6.15
N ASP A 226 17.20 -14.78 -5.11
CA ASP A 226 16.54 -16.08 -5.20
C ASP A 226 15.17 -15.98 -5.88
N GLU A 227 14.81 -17.00 -6.62
CA GLU A 227 13.44 -17.19 -7.09
C GLU A 227 12.54 -17.55 -5.90
N VAL A 228 11.40 -16.86 -5.76
CA VAL A 228 10.53 -16.98 -4.58
C VAL A 228 9.29 -17.80 -4.91
N ASP A 229 9.16 -18.99 -4.30
CA ASP A 229 7.86 -19.67 -4.21
C ASP A 229 7.00 -19.02 -3.11
N TYR A 230 6.16 -18.07 -3.49
CA TYR A 230 5.30 -17.33 -2.56
C TYR A 230 4.35 -18.25 -1.79
N VAL A 231 3.88 -19.33 -2.41
CA VAL A 231 2.97 -20.29 -1.78
C VAL A 231 3.69 -21.04 -0.67
N GLU A 232 4.93 -21.46 -0.92
CA GLU A 232 5.74 -22.15 0.08
C GLU A 232 6.15 -21.22 1.22
N VAL A 233 6.50 -19.97 0.92
CA VAL A 233 6.78 -18.95 1.95
C VAL A 233 5.58 -18.79 2.88
N VAL A 234 4.38 -18.58 2.33
CA VAL A 234 3.15 -18.43 3.13
C VAL A 234 2.85 -19.69 3.93
N ARG A 235 2.95 -20.88 3.30
CA ARG A 235 2.74 -22.15 3.99
C ARG A 235 3.70 -22.33 5.17
N SER A 236 4.98 -22.04 4.98
CA SER A 236 5.99 -22.18 6.04
C SER A 236 5.70 -21.31 7.26
N VAL A 237 5.18 -20.10 7.06
CA VAL A 237 4.78 -19.20 8.15
C VAL A 237 3.53 -19.71 8.88
N LEU A 238 2.55 -20.22 8.15
CA LEU A 238 1.33 -20.77 8.73
C LEU A 238 1.61 -22.00 9.62
N ILE A 239 2.54 -22.87 9.20
CA ILE A 239 2.92 -24.09 9.94
C ILE A 239 3.78 -23.73 11.15
N ALA A 240 4.73 -22.81 11.03
CA ALA A 240 5.66 -22.47 12.11
C ALA A 240 4.98 -21.94 13.39
N HIS A 241 3.76 -21.43 13.28
CA HIS A 241 2.97 -20.90 14.38
C HIS A 241 1.71 -21.74 14.64
N SER A 242 1.69 -23.00 14.21
CA SER A 242 0.63 -23.94 14.63
C SER A 242 0.96 -24.47 16.03
N PRO A 243 -0.02 -24.50 16.97
CA PRO A 243 0.19 -24.97 18.33
C PRO A 243 0.59 -26.44 18.41
#